data_72efd80575c52648157bd4b271386172
#
_entry.id   72efd80575c52648157bd4b271386172
#
_cell.length_a   1.000
_cell.length_b   1.000
_cell.length_c   1.000
_cell.angle_alpha   90.00
_cell.angle_beta   90.00
_cell.angle_gamma   90.00
#
_symmetry.space_group_name_H-M   'P 1'
#
loop_
_entity.id
_entity.type
_entity.pdbx_description
1 polymer ?
#
loop_
_entity_poly.entity_id
_entity_poly.type
_entity_poly.pdbx_seq_one_letter_code
_entity_poly.pdbx_strand_id
1 'polypeptide(L)'
;MNNNAPKPNNFLLIIPKPNSDTKYFLFTVGARVSGGQYGFYYYTIDMNADGGLGDVIEGPVDLNEGRANEWSEKVAAINGEECETFWVISYVSNLFKAYKVTKNGVALTPVTSTVDYFSEDRRGYLKISPDGKKIAIAHMSDRRFILYDFNNATGKVTNQQFLNLEAPHTFQPRFRT
;
A
#
# COMPACT_ATOMS: atom_id res chain seq x y z
N MET A 1 7.00 -34.19 -3.89
CA MET A 1 7.40 -32.81 -3.57
C MET A 1 6.21 -32.14 -2.89
N ASN A 2 6.31 -31.82 -1.60
CA ASN A 2 5.19 -31.31 -0.80
C ASN A 2 5.01 -29.80 -1.10
N ASN A 3 3.99 -29.46 -1.91
CA ASN A 3 3.61 -28.10 -2.28
C ASN A 3 2.76 -27.38 -1.20
N ASN A 4 3.03 -27.64 0.08
CA ASN A 4 2.33 -27.00 1.20
C ASN A 4 3.10 -25.84 1.82
N ALA A 5 3.91 -25.11 1.05
CA ALA A 5 4.40 -23.81 1.50
C ALA A 5 3.20 -22.84 1.53
N PRO A 6 2.90 -22.20 2.66
CA PRO A 6 1.85 -21.18 2.70
C PRO A 6 2.20 -20.09 1.69
N LYS A 7 1.27 -19.84 0.75
CA LYS A 7 1.46 -18.79 -0.26
C LYS A 7 1.49 -17.45 0.49
N PRO A 8 2.49 -16.60 0.25
CA PRO A 8 2.49 -15.28 0.86
C PRO A 8 1.26 -14.50 0.39
N ASN A 9 0.53 -13.90 1.32
CA ASN A 9 -0.48 -12.90 0.98
C ASN A 9 0.27 -11.63 0.55
N ASN A 10 0.57 -11.54 -0.73
CA ASN A 10 1.18 -10.35 -1.30
C ASN A 10 0.06 -9.45 -1.84
N PHE A 11 0.02 -8.22 -1.37
CA PHE A 11 -0.80 -7.18 -1.98
C PHE A 11 -0.05 -6.57 -3.16
N LEU A 12 -0.77 -6.38 -4.24
CA LEU A 12 -0.25 -5.85 -5.49
C LEU A 12 -0.90 -4.50 -5.77
N LEU A 13 -0.10 -3.56 -6.25
CA LEU A 13 -0.55 -2.28 -6.73
C LEU A 13 0.16 -1.98 -8.05
N ILE A 14 -0.60 -1.71 -9.10
CA ILE A 14 -0.06 -1.33 -10.39
C ILE A 14 -0.43 0.12 -10.69
N ILE A 15 0.54 0.90 -11.17
CA ILE A 15 0.32 2.26 -11.66
C ILE A 15 1.03 2.44 -13.01
N PRO A 16 0.51 3.28 -13.92
CA PRO A 16 1.23 3.60 -15.14
C PRO A 16 2.54 4.33 -14.81
N LYS A 17 3.59 4.07 -15.59
CA LYS A 17 4.81 4.87 -15.52
C LYS A 17 4.52 6.21 -16.19
N PRO A 18 4.70 7.35 -15.49
CA PRO A 18 4.51 8.66 -16.06
C PRO A 18 5.29 8.85 -17.36
N ASN A 19 4.67 9.48 -18.33
CA ASN A 19 5.26 9.73 -19.67
C ASN A 19 5.64 8.44 -20.43
N SER A 20 4.84 7.38 -20.27
CA SER A 20 5.00 6.13 -21.02
C SER A 20 3.64 5.48 -21.26
N ASP A 21 3.39 5.05 -22.50
CA ASP A 21 2.14 4.39 -22.90
C ASP A 21 2.18 2.88 -22.68
N THR A 22 3.38 2.30 -22.47
CA THR A 22 3.58 0.85 -22.43
C THR A 22 4.16 0.34 -21.12
N LYS A 23 4.66 1.23 -20.26
CA LYS A 23 5.34 0.83 -19.03
C LYS A 23 4.49 1.07 -17.78
N TYR A 24 4.67 0.19 -16.82
CA TYR A 24 3.97 0.23 -15.53
C TYR A 24 4.95 -0.05 -14.40
N PHE A 25 4.66 0.49 -13.23
CA PHE A 25 5.29 0.08 -11.99
C PHE A 25 4.35 -0.86 -11.23
N LEU A 26 4.84 -2.03 -10.89
CA LEU A 26 4.15 -3.01 -10.05
C LEU A 26 4.79 -2.99 -8.67
N PHE A 27 4.04 -2.58 -7.67
CA PHE A 27 4.47 -2.63 -6.27
C PHE A 27 3.93 -3.90 -5.62
N THR A 28 4.78 -4.55 -4.82
CA THR A 28 4.42 -5.71 -4.03
C THR A 28 4.71 -5.44 -2.57
N VAL A 29 3.75 -5.70 -1.70
CA VAL A 29 3.95 -5.62 -0.26
C VAL A 29 3.53 -6.93 0.39
N GLY A 30 4.43 -7.53 1.16
CA GLY A 30 4.19 -8.76 1.90
C GLY A 30 4.33 -8.54 3.39
N ALA A 31 3.30 -8.93 4.17
CA ALA A 31 3.36 -8.94 5.61
C ALA A 31 3.81 -10.30 6.14
N ARG A 32 4.55 -10.31 7.25
CA ARG A 32 4.96 -11.54 7.91
C ARG A 32 3.78 -12.23 8.58
N VAL A 33 3.02 -13.03 7.81
CA VAL A 33 1.92 -13.83 8.35
C VAL A 33 2.25 -15.33 8.34
N SER A 34 3.07 -15.80 7.44
CA SER A 34 3.57 -17.19 7.37
C SER A 34 4.56 -17.41 6.22
N GLY A 35 5.85 -17.49 6.48
CA GLY A 35 6.84 -18.20 5.65
C GLY A 35 7.13 -17.69 4.23
N GLY A 36 6.80 -16.45 3.85
CA GLY A 36 7.03 -15.91 2.51
C GLY A 36 8.12 -14.83 2.45
N GLN A 37 8.33 -14.26 1.27
CA GLN A 37 9.09 -13.03 1.12
C GLN A 37 8.29 -11.88 1.72
N TYR A 38 8.93 -11.14 2.63
CA TYR A 38 8.34 -10.01 3.31
C TYR A 38 8.93 -8.72 2.76
N GLY A 39 8.22 -7.64 2.92
CA GLY A 39 8.71 -6.32 2.62
C GLY A 39 8.04 -5.66 1.44
N PHE A 40 8.60 -4.55 1.02
CA PHE A 40 8.06 -3.67 0.01
C PHE A 40 9.05 -3.55 -1.15
N TYR A 41 8.59 -3.90 -2.35
CA TYR A 41 9.40 -3.89 -3.56
C TYR A 41 8.62 -3.31 -4.72
N TYR A 42 9.31 -2.85 -5.76
CA TYR A 42 8.67 -2.58 -7.04
C TYR A 42 9.42 -3.22 -8.21
N TYR A 43 8.69 -3.36 -9.30
CA TYR A 43 9.15 -3.88 -10.59
C TYR A 43 8.72 -2.92 -11.68
N THR A 44 9.48 -2.86 -12.78
CA THR A 44 9.07 -2.18 -14.00
C THR A 44 8.62 -3.23 -15.02
N ILE A 45 7.40 -3.08 -15.54
CA ILE A 45 6.81 -3.91 -16.58
C ILE A 45 6.81 -3.10 -17.89
N ASP A 46 7.16 -3.73 -19.01
CA ASP A 46 6.99 -3.17 -20.34
C ASP A 46 6.07 -4.08 -21.17
N MET A 47 4.92 -3.55 -21.59
CA MET A 47 3.95 -4.30 -22.40
C MET A 47 4.41 -4.56 -23.83
N ASN A 48 5.48 -3.90 -24.30
CA ASN A 48 6.11 -4.22 -25.58
C ASN A 48 7.14 -5.36 -25.51
N ALA A 49 7.51 -5.78 -24.30
CA ALA A 49 8.41 -6.91 -24.12
C ALA A 49 7.72 -8.25 -24.51
N ASP A 50 8.50 -9.31 -24.66
CA ASP A 50 8.04 -10.66 -25.01
C ASP A 50 7.04 -10.67 -26.19
N GLY A 51 7.40 -10.00 -27.28
CA GLY A 51 6.56 -9.95 -28.49
C GLY A 51 5.21 -9.25 -28.31
N GLY A 52 5.06 -8.38 -27.30
CA GLY A 52 3.83 -7.65 -26.99
C GLY A 52 2.94 -8.33 -25.95
N LEU A 53 3.43 -9.40 -25.32
CA LEU A 53 2.73 -10.06 -24.19
C LEU A 53 3.00 -9.38 -22.86
N GLY A 54 4.06 -8.56 -22.78
CA GLY A 54 4.51 -7.89 -21.58
C GLY A 54 5.44 -8.75 -20.73
N ASP A 55 6.45 -8.10 -20.16
CA ASP A 55 7.38 -8.76 -19.24
C ASP A 55 7.92 -7.78 -18.21
N VAL A 56 8.49 -8.33 -17.14
CA VAL A 56 9.22 -7.57 -16.12
C VAL A 56 10.62 -7.27 -16.65
N ILE A 57 10.90 -5.98 -16.87
CA ILE A 57 12.19 -5.53 -17.42
C ILE A 57 13.18 -5.05 -16.36
N GLU A 58 12.71 -4.79 -15.13
CA GLU A 58 13.52 -4.34 -14.01
C GLU A 58 12.91 -4.77 -12.68
N GLY A 59 13.73 -5.08 -11.69
CA GLY A 59 13.34 -5.41 -10.33
C GLY A 59 13.69 -6.85 -9.91
N PRO A 60 13.43 -7.22 -8.66
CA PRO A 60 12.83 -6.40 -7.60
C PRO A 60 13.75 -5.27 -7.14
N VAL A 61 13.21 -4.06 -7.03
CA VAL A 61 13.89 -2.93 -6.39
C VAL A 61 13.42 -2.83 -4.95
N ASP A 62 14.35 -2.83 -4.02
CA ASP A 62 14.11 -2.85 -2.57
C ASP A 62 13.70 -1.46 -2.04
N LEU A 63 12.54 -1.37 -1.40
CA LEU A 63 12.03 -0.19 -0.72
C LEU A 63 11.98 -0.37 0.81
N ASN A 64 12.59 -1.42 1.35
CA ASN A 64 12.42 -1.83 2.74
C ASN A 64 13.17 -0.97 3.76
N GLU A 65 14.20 -0.24 3.36
CA GLU A 65 15.06 0.51 4.28
C GLU A 65 15.58 -0.35 5.47
N GLY A 66 15.88 -1.64 5.22
CA GLY A 66 16.31 -2.60 6.24
C GLY A 66 15.18 -3.15 7.13
N ARG A 67 13.91 -2.81 6.87
CA ARG A 67 12.74 -3.17 7.70
C ARG A 67 11.81 -4.19 7.06
N ALA A 68 12.30 -5.07 6.21
CA ALA A 68 11.46 -6.01 5.44
C ALA A 68 10.40 -6.74 6.30
N ASN A 69 10.76 -7.15 7.51
CA ASN A 69 9.86 -7.88 8.41
C ASN A 69 8.82 -7.03 9.13
N GLU A 70 8.87 -5.70 8.99
CA GLU A 70 7.98 -4.77 9.71
C GLU A 70 6.83 -4.25 8.83
N TRP A 71 6.90 -4.46 7.51
CA TRP A 71 5.91 -3.96 6.57
C TRP A 71 4.55 -4.60 6.80
N SER A 72 3.53 -3.78 6.65
CA SER A 72 2.14 -4.22 6.59
C SER A 72 1.73 -4.45 5.14
N GLU A 73 0.68 -5.22 4.93
CA GLU A 73 0.10 -5.44 3.60
C GLU A 73 -0.68 -4.23 3.05
N LYS A 74 -0.58 -3.09 3.70
CA LYS A 74 -1.33 -1.87 3.41
C LYS A 74 -0.60 -1.02 2.39
N VAL A 75 -1.17 -0.89 1.19
CA VAL A 75 -0.62 -0.06 0.12
C VAL A 75 -1.75 0.59 -0.69
N ALA A 76 -1.58 1.83 -1.08
CA ALA A 76 -2.46 2.54 -2.00
C ALA A 76 -1.69 3.58 -2.81
N ALA A 77 -2.28 4.02 -3.93
CA ALA A 77 -1.74 5.12 -4.73
C ALA A 77 -2.81 6.16 -5.02
N ILE A 78 -2.36 7.37 -5.27
CA ILE A 78 -3.15 8.52 -5.71
C ILE A 78 -2.33 9.39 -6.66
N ASN A 79 -2.99 10.07 -7.57
CA ASN A 79 -2.33 11.09 -8.40
C ASN A 79 -1.74 12.17 -7.50
N GLY A 80 -0.53 12.60 -7.81
CA GLY A 80 0.09 13.75 -7.17
C GLY A 80 -0.59 15.06 -7.59
N GLU A 81 -0.29 16.15 -6.89
CA GLU A 81 -0.77 17.48 -7.27
C GLU A 81 -0.15 17.95 -8.59
N GLU A 82 1.11 17.60 -8.83
CA GLU A 82 1.78 17.86 -10.09
C GLU A 82 1.28 16.88 -11.16
N CYS A 83 1.07 17.38 -12.39
CA CYS A 83 0.69 16.53 -13.52
C CYS A 83 1.66 15.36 -13.70
N GLU A 84 1.13 14.21 -14.12
CA GLU A 84 1.92 12.99 -14.35
C GLU A 84 2.81 12.58 -13.18
N THR A 85 2.31 12.74 -11.96
CA THR A 85 2.96 12.22 -10.75
C THR A 85 1.99 11.39 -9.94
N PHE A 86 2.55 10.45 -9.15
CA PHE A 86 1.78 9.66 -8.19
C PHE A 86 2.46 9.67 -6.83
N TRP A 87 1.67 9.47 -5.80
CA TRP A 87 2.13 9.02 -4.51
C TRP A 87 1.74 7.55 -4.31
N VAL A 88 2.72 6.71 -4.00
CA VAL A 88 2.51 5.35 -3.52
C VAL A 88 2.78 5.35 -2.04
N ILE A 89 1.76 4.99 -1.26
CA ILE A 89 1.77 5.11 0.20
C ILE A 89 1.62 3.73 0.81
N SER A 90 2.52 3.39 1.70
CA SER A 90 2.48 2.16 2.49
C SER A 90 2.71 2.46 3.98
N TYR A 91 2.51 1.45 4.82
CA TYR A 91 2.57 1.58 6.27
C TYR A 91 3.48 0.50 6.87
N VAL A 92 4.47 0.94 7.63
CA VAL A 92 5.45 0.08 8.30
C VAL A 92 5.58 0.51 9.76
N SER A 93 5.39 -0.42 10.71
CA SER A 93 5.37 -0.10 12.14
C SER A 93 4.35 0.99 12.47
N ASN A 94 4.79 2.20 12.84
CA ASN A 94 3.98 3.39 13.04
C ASN A 94 4.35 4.52 12.06
N LEU A 95 4.86 4.16 10.90
CA LEU A 95 5.33 5.11 9.89
C LEU A 95 4.53 4.97 8.61
N PHE A 96 4.03 6.08 8.09
CA PHE A 96 3.66 6.17 6.69
C PHE A 96 4.90 6.45 5.85
N LYS A 97 5.04 5.73 4.75
CA LYS A 97 6.07 5.91 3.74
C LYS A 97 5.39 6.27 2.42
N ALA A 98 5.54 7.53 1.99
CA ALA A 98 4.99 8.02 0.74
C ALA A 98 6.12 8.20 -0.29
N TYR A 99 6.09 7.37 -1.33
CA TYR A 99 7.05 7.38 -2.43
C TYR A 99 6.50 8.19 -3.58
N LYS A 100 7.21 9.27 -3.96
CA LYS A 100 6.84 10.05 -5.15
C LYS A 100 7.26 9.29 -6.41
N VAL A 101 6.34 9.16 -7.35
CA VAL A 101 6.59 8.55 -8.66
C VAL A 101 6.44 9.62 -9.72
N THR A 102 7.44 9.74 -10.59
CA THR A 102 7.51 10.72 -11.68
C THR A 102 7.96 10.02 -12.96
N LYS A 103 8.06 10.77 -14.05
CA LYS A 103 8.66 10.28 -15.30
C LYS A 103 10.09 9.73 -15.12
N ASN A 104 10.82 10.20 -14.11
CA ASN A 104 12.17 9.74 -13.78
C ASN A 104 12.20 8.44 -12.98
N GLY A 105 11.04 7.90 -12.58
CA GLY A 105 10.91 6.69 -11.80
C GLY A 105 10.37 6.91 -10.38
N VAL A 106 10.57 5.91 -9.53
CA VAL A 106 10.17 5.89 -8.13
C VAL A 106 11.26 6.52 -7.28
N ALA A 107 10.93 7.53 -6.49
CA ALA A 107 11.87 8.10 -5.52
C ALA A 107 12.19 7.06 -4.43
N LEU A 108 13.46 6.66 -4.31
CA LEU A 108 13.87 5.63 -3.34
C LEU A 108 13.86 6.15 -1.89
N THR A 109 13.90 7.46 -1.70
CA THR A 109 13.77 8.09 -0.38
C THR A 109 12.34 8.60 -0.20
N PRO A 110 11.52 7.96 0.65
CA PRO A 110 10.14 8.35 0.85
C PRO A 110 9.99 9.56 1.76
N VAL A 111 8.88 10.27 1.62
CA VAL A 111 8.40 11.16 2.67
C VAL A 111 7.88 10.31 3.81
N THR A 112 8.49 10.45 4.98
CA THR A 112 8.12 9.69 6.18
C THR A 112 7.27 10.54 7.12
N SER A 113 6.15 9.98 7.60
CA SER A 113 5.30 10.57 8.63
C SER A 113 5.13 9.58 9.76
N THR A 114 5.53 9.97 10.97
CA THR A 114 5.33 9.18 12.19
C THR A 114 3.96 9.46 12.77
N VAL A 115 3.27 8.41 13.22
CA VAL A 115 1.96 8.50 13.88
C VAL A 115 2.01 7.80 15.24
N ASP A 116 1.07 8.15 16.12
CA ASP A 116 1.10 7.67 17.50
C ASP A 116 0.64 6.21 17.64
N TYR A 117 -0.20 5.75 16.70
CA TYR A 117 -0.76 4.41 16.78
C TYR A 117 0.14 3.38 16.11
N PHE A 118 0.45 2.33 16.87
CA PHE A 118 1.16 1.15 16.42
C PHE A 118 0.26 -0.08 16.54
N SER A 119 0.25 -0.93 15.53
CA SER A 119 -0.41 -2.24 15.55
C SER A 119 0.61 -3.33 15.25
N GLU A 120 0.64 -4.35 16.09
CA GLU A 120 1.45 -5.55 15.83
C GLU A 120 0.91 -6.37 14.65
N ASP A 121 -0.42 -6.32 14.45
CA ASP A 121 -1.06 -6.97 13.30
C ASP A 121 -0.92 -6.11 12.04
N ARG A 122 -0.15 -6.63 11.11
CA ARG A 122 0.16 -5.96 9.85
C ARG A 122 -0.91 -6.11 8.79
N ARG A 123 -1.95 -6.91 9.05
CA ARG A 123 -3.08 -7.13 8.14
C ARG A 123 -4.06 -5.97 8.18
N GLY A 124 -4.76 -5.77 7.07
CA GLY A 124 -5.80 -4.78 6.93
C GLY A 124 -5.71 -3.99 5.64
N TYR A 125 -6.37 -2.84 5.61
CA TYR A 125 -6.48 -2.04 4.39
C TYR A 125 -6.03 -0.60 4.61
N LEU A 126 -5.49 -0.01 3.56
CA LEU A 126 -5.25 1.41 3.42
C LEU A 126 -6.01 1.91 2.19
N LYS A 127 -6.77 2.99 2.36
CA LYS A 127 -7.50 3.65 1.27
C LYS A 127 -7.28 5.14 1.34
N ILE A 128 -7.20 5.77 0.18
CA ILE A 128 -7.09 7.22 0.03
C ILE A 128 -8.41 7.73 -0.55
N SER A 129 -8.89 8.86 -0.04
CA SER A 129 -10.09 9.50 -0.57
C SER A 129 -9.87 9.95 -2.03
N PRO A 130 -10.91 9.99 -2.87
CA PRO A 130 -10.78 10.38 -4.28
C PRO A 130 -10.19 11.77 -4.50
N ASP A 131 -10.38 12.69 -3.54
CA ASP A 131 -9.82 14.04 -3.56
C ASP A 131 -8.36 14.11 -3.07
N GLY A 132 -7.78 12.97 -2.69
CA GLY A 132 -6.40 12.87 -2.20
C GLY A 132 -6.12 13.55 -0.87
N LYS A 133 -7.14 13.87 -0.05
CA LYS A 133 -6.96 14.63 1.19
C LYS A 133 -7.01 13.79 2.45
N LYS A 134 -7.55 12.58 2.38
CA LYS A 134 -7.73 11.70 3.53
C LYS A 134 -7.15 10.32 3.25
N ILE A 135 -6.58 9.71 4.29
CA ILE A 135 -6.19 8.30 4.32
C ILE A 135 -6.98 7.62 5.42
N ALA A 136 -7.62 6.51 5.10
CA ALA A 136 -8.25 5.63 6.06
C ALA A 136 -7.45 4.34 6.18
N ILE A 137 -7.15 3.91 7.41
CA ILE A 137 -6.56 2.62 7.71
C ILE A 137 -7.54 1.78 8.53
N ALA A 138 -7.67 0.51 8.15
CA ALA A 138 -8.29 -0.53 8.95
C ALA A 138 -7.21 -1.48 9.49
N HIS A 139 -7.14 -1.67 10.80
CA HIS A 139 -6.31 -2.66 11.48
C HIS A 139 -7.17 -3.86 11.87
N MET A 140 -6.87 -5.03 11.30
CA MET A 140 -7.77 -6.18 11.35
C MET A 140 -7.96 -6.72 12.77
N SER A 141 -6.89 -7.10 13.46
CA SER A 141 -6.99 -7.71 14.79
C SER A 141 -7.42 -6.72 15.87
N ASP A 142 -6.99 -5.46 15.73
CA ASP A 142 -7.30 -4.43 16.71
C ASP A 142 -8.71 -3.88 16.55
N ARG A 143 -9.39 -4.25 15.43
CA ARG A 143 -10.71 -3.70 15.05
C ARG A 143 -10.74 -2.18 15.12
N ARG A 144 -9.65 -1.55 14.69
CA ARG A 144 -9.47 -0.11 14.69
C ARG A 144 -9.55 0.44 13.29
N PHE A 145 -10.27 1.55 13.18
CA PHE A 145 -10.34 2.35 11.97
C PHE A 145 -9.80 3.74 12.33
N ILE A 146 -8.83 4.19 11.55
CA ILE A 146 -8.15 5.45 11.81
C ILE A 146 -8.15 6.27 10.54
N LEU A 147 -8.52 7.55 10.66
CA LEU A 147 -8.49 8.53 9.59
C LEU A 147 -7.31 9.46 9.81
N TYR A 148 -6.68 9.87 8.73
CA TYR A 148 -5.57 10.81 8.70
C TYR A 148 -5.80 11.85 7.62
N ASP A 149 -5.18 13.02 7.75
CA ASP A 149 -5.05 13.99 6.69
C ASP A 149 -3.83 13.65 5.83
N PHE A 150 -3.99 13.77 4.51
CA PHE A 150 -2.91 13.61 3.56
C PHE A 150 -2.72 14.91 2.78
N ASN A 151 -1.48 15.38 2.74
CA ASN A 151 -1.10 16.53 1.94
C ASN A 151 -0.50 16.04 0.61
N ASN A 152 -1.28 16.14 -0.45
CA ASN A 152 -0.92 15.63 -1.78
C ASN A 152 0.24 16.40 -2.44
N ALA A 153 0.49 17.67 -2.05
CA ALA A 153 1.64 18.42 -2.52
C ALA A 153 2.96 17.91 -1.92
N THR A 154 2.94 17.50 -0.66
CA THR A 154 4.15 17.18 0.10
C THR A 154 4.33 15.70 0.44
N GLY A 155 3.29 14.88 0.29
CA GLY A 155 3.28 13.48 0.70
C GLY A 155 3.20 13.26 2.22
N LYS A 156 2.94 14.31 3.01
CA LYS A 156 2.86 14.21 4.48
C LYS A 156 1.50 13.69 4.93
N VAL A 157 1.54 12.84 5.95
CA VAL A 157 0.37 12.32 6.68
C VAL A 157 0.35 12.93 8.08
N THR A 158 -0.80 13.44 8.51
CA THR A 158 -0.97 14.13 9.80
C THR A 158 -2.36 13.86 10.38
N ASN A 159 -2.65 14.44 11.55
CA ASN A 159 -3.98 14.52 12.14
C ASN A 159 -4.68 13.15 12.30
N GLN A 160 -4.08 12.30 13.13
CA GLN A 160 -4.63 10.98 13.46
C GLN A 160 -5.96 11.10 14.20
N GLN A 161 -7.00 10.45 13.70
CA GLN A 161 -8.35 10.44 14.28
C GLN A 161 -8.89 9.01 14.34
N PHE A 162 -9.23 8.53 15.53
CA PHE A 162 -9.89 7.24 15.67
C PHE A 162 -11.36 7.36 15.28
N LEU A 163 -11.81 6.43 14.42
CA LEU A 163 -13.20 6.33 14.04
C LEU A 163 -13.91 5.29 14.92
N ASN A 164 -14.89 5.73 15.68
CA ASN A 164 -15.81 4.84 16.41
C ASN A 164 -16.92 4.45 15.44
N LEU A 165 -16.77 3.29 14.82
CA LEU A 165 -17.85 2.69 14.04
C LEU A 165 -18.73 1.92 15.03
N GLU A 166 -19.86 2.50 15.41
CA GLU A 166 -20.91 1.73 16.08
C GLU A 166 -21.32 0.60 15.14
N ALA A 167 -21.25 -0.64 15.63
CA ALA A 167 -21.75 -1.75 14.85
C ALA A 167 -23.23 -1.48 14.53
N PRO A 168 -23.66 -1.50 13.27
CA PRO A 168 -25.08 -1.43 12.95
C PRO A 168 -25.76 -2.54 13.76
N HIS A 169 -26.82 -2.16 14.46
CA HIS A 169 -27.62 -3.04 15.32
C HIS A 169 -27.63 -4.46 14.79
N THR A 170 -27.24 -5.42 15.62
CA THR A 170 -27.20 -6.85 15.34
C THR A 170 -28.39 -7.24 14.46
N PHE A 171 -28.10 -7.71 13.24
CA PHE A 171 -29.09 -8.35 12.40
C PHE A 171 -29.55 -9.62 13.16
N GLN A 172 -30.61 -9.48 13.92
CA GLN A 172 -31.29 -10.64 14.49
C GLN A 172 -32.10 -11.28 13.37
N PRO A 173 -31.76 -12.48 12.92
CA PRO A 173 -32.61 -13.20 11.99
C PRO A 173 -33.94 -13.48 12.72
N ARG A 174 -35.00 -12.79 12.31
CA ARG A 174 -36.35 -13.15 12.75
C ARG A 174 -36.72 -14.42 12.00
N PHE A 175 -36.57 -15.54 12.66
CA PHE A 175 -37.24 -16.78 12.24
C PHE A 175 -38.73 -16.52 12.48
N ARG A 176 -39.52 -16.40 11.41
CA ARG A 176 -40.97 -16.51 11.50
C ARG A 176 -41.28 -17.99 11.68
N THR A 177 -41.85 -18.33 12.81
CA THR A 177 -42.59 -19.60 13.05
C THR A 177 -43.87 -19.61 12.29
#